data_315e35cf049dad37fcf6af6a0e96d7f4
#
_entry.id   315e35cf049dad37fcf6af6a0e96d7f4
#
_cell.length_a   1.000
_cell.length_b   1.000
_cell.length_c   1.000
_cell.angle_alpha   90.00
_cell.angle_beta   90.00
_cell.angle_gamma   90.00
#
_symmetry.space_group_name_H-M   'P 1'
#
loop_
_entity.id
_entity.type
_entity.pdbx_description
1 polymer ?
#
loop_
_entity_poly.entity_id
_entity_poly.type
_entity_poly.pdbx_seq_one_letter_code
_entity_poly.pdbx_strand_id
1 'polypeptide(L)'
;GLASQFYFGLPLSELNISQQAFLVGLVQGPTLYNPWKNPELAKKRRNVVLNNMLVMGYLTPEQFEKESNRALNIVDKPSLGTARFPDFLDIVRRQLKTEYQETDLTNQGLRIFTTLDPVAQTRVQNSFRESVARLAGANPKRLKDLQGAVLISRPENGELIAAVGSTQDFTGFNRTIDAKRQVGSLLKPVIYLSAIESGRY
;
A
#
# COMPACT_ATOMS: atom_id res chain seq x y z
N GLY A 1 -0.39 -16.84 -8.97
CA GLY A 1 0.34 -15.66 -8.75
C GLY A 1 -0.36 -14.57 -7.93
N LEU A 2 -0.18 -13.33 -8.31
CA LEU A 2 -0.64 -12.18 -7.53
C LEU A 2 -2.16 -12.19 -7.23
N ALA A 3 -3.00 -12.59 -8.18
CA ALA A 3 -4.44 -12.64 -7.97
C ALA A 3 -4.86 -13.64 -6.87
N SER A 4 -4.20 -14.80 -6.77
CA SER A 4 -4.47 -15.77 -5.70
C SER A 4 -4.16 -15.22 -4.32
N GLN A 5 -3.02 -14.56 -4.18
CA GLN A 5 -2.64 -13.85 -2.95
C GLN A 5 -3.63 -12.71 -2.63
N PHE A 6 -4.04 -11.97 -3.65
CA PHE A 6 -4.90 -10.81 -3.50
C PHE A 6 -6.31 -11.14 -3.03
N TYR A 7 -6.93 -12.17 -3.62
CA TYR A 7 -8.31 -12.54 -3.29
C TYR A 7 -8.42 -13.56 -2.15
N PHE A 8 -7.41 -14.41 -1.96
CA PHE A 8 -7.48 -15.55 -1.04
C PHE A 8 -6.37 -15.60 0.01
N GLY A 9 -5.33 -14.77 -0.12
CA GLY A 9 -4.15 -14.83 0.76
C GLY A 9 -3.33 -16.12 0.61
N LEU A 10 -3.54 -16.89 -0.46
CA LEU A 10 -2.96 -18.21 -0.69
C LEU A 10 -2.11 -18.22 -1.96
N PRO A 11 -1.05 -19.05 -2.01
CA PRO A 11 -0.35 -19.31 -3.26
C PRO A 11 -1.27 -20.07 -4.24
N LEU A 12 -0.99 -19.95 -5.54
CA LEU A 12 -1.82 -20.56 -6.60
C LEU A 12 -1.98 -22.06 -6.45
N SER A 13 -0.95 -22.76 -5.97
CA SER A 13 -0.93 -24.20 -5.76
C SER A 13 -1.88 -24.69 -4.66
N GLU A 14 -2.31 -23.83 -3.76
CA GLU A 14 -3.20 -24.16 -2.65
C GLU A 14 -4.66 -23.82 -2.92
N LEU A 15 -4.96 -23.21 -4.06
CA LEU A 15 -6.34 -22.87 -4.40
C LEU A 15 -7.15 -24.13 -4.74
N ASN A 16 -8.34 -24.22 -4.15
CA ASN A 16 -9.31 -25.21 -4.54
C ASN A 16 -9.98 -24.89 -5.91
N ILE A 17 -10.69 -25.83 -6.47
CA ILE A 17 -11.34 -25.71 -7.79
C ILE A 17 -12.28 -24.50 -7.84
N SER A 18 -13.07 -24.29 -6.80
CA SER A 18 -13.98 -23.13 -6.70
C SER A 18 -13.25 -21.80 -6.78
N GLN A 19 -12.10 -21.67 -6.09
CA GLN A 19 -11.28 -20.47 -6.10
C GLN A 19 -10.58 -20.25 -7.46
N GLN A 20 -10.11 -21.32 -8.09
CA GLN A 20 -9.55 -21.27 -9.44
C GLN A 20 -10.60 -20.82 -10.46
N ALA A 21 -11.81 -21.42 -10.43
CA ALA A 21 -12.93 -21.04 -11.29
C ALA A 21 -13.36 -19.57 -11.09
N PHE A 22 -13.29 -19.07 -9.85
CA PHE A 22 -13.54 -17.67 -9.55
C PHE A 22 -12.53 -16.75 -10.24
N LEU A 23 -11.24 -17.04 -10.15
CA LEU A 23 -10.20 -16.23 -10.79
C LEU A 23 -10.35 -16.21 -12.32
N VAL A 24 -10.68 -17.34 -12.92
CA VAL A 24 -10.96 -17.43 -14.37
C VAL A 24 -12.22 -16.59 -14.72
N GLY A 25 -13.25 -16.68 -13.89
CA GLY A 25 -14.49 -15.92 -14.08
C GLY A 25 -14.31 -14.41 -14.05
N LEU A 26 -13.38 -13.91 -13.25
CA LEU A 26 -13.09 -12.48 -13.11
C LEU A 26 -12.52 -11.83 -14.38
N VAL A 27 -11.84 -12.58 -15.23
CA VAL A 27 -11.19 -12.06 -16.44
C VAL A 27 -12.17 -11.32 -17.36
N GLN A 28 -13.42 -11.78 -17.41
CA GLN A 28 -14.46 -11.18 -18.24
C GLN A 28 -14.89 -9.77 -17.79
N GLY A 29 -14.81 -9.48 -16.49
CA GLY A 29 -15.29 -8.19 -15.97
C GLY A 29 -14.91 -7.98 -14.50
N PRO A 30 -13.67 -7.66 -14.18
CA PRO A 30 -13.20 -7.61 -12.79
C PRO A 30 -13.89 -6.55 -11.95
N THR A 31 -14.42 -5.50 -12.55
CA THR A 31 -15.20 -4.47 -11.85
C THR A 31 -16.63 -4.96 -11.53
N LEU A 32 -17.27 -5.62 -12.49
CA LEU A 32 -18.63 -6.13 -12.35
C LEU A 32 -18.70 -7.30 -11.36
N TYR A 33 -17.76 -8.22 -11.47
CA TYR A 33 -17.67 -9.41 -10.61
C TYR A 33 -16.77 -9.21 -9.39
N ASN A 34 -16.58 -7.97 -8.96
CA ASN A 34 -15.80 -7.63 -7.76
C ASN A 34 -16.47 -8.26 -6.52
N PRO A 35 -15.82 -9.20 -5.80
CA PRO A 35 -16.45 -9.97 -4.74
C PRO A 35 -16.79 -9.15 -3.49
N TRP A 36 -16.08 -8.06 -3.25
CA TRP A 36 -16.36 -7.15 -2.12
C TRP A 36 -17.52 -6.19 -2.40
N LYS A 37 -17.80 -5.91 -3.68
CA LYS A 37 -18.93 -5.04 -4.08
C LYS A 37 -20.17 -5.83 -4.46
N ASN A 38 -19.99 -6.91 -5.21
CA ASN A 38 -21.05 -7.70 -5.81
C ASN A 38 -20.84 -9.20 -5.55
N PRO A 39 -20.85 -9.69 -4.28
CA PRO A 39 -20.51 -11.07 -3.93
C PRO A 39 -21.42 -12.10 -4.64
N GLU A 40 -22.70 -11.82 -4.79
CA GLU A 40 -23.65 -12.72 -5.46
C GLU A 40 -23.38 -12.83 -6.97
N LEU A 41 -23.04 -11.72 -7.65
CA LEU A 41 -22.66 -11.76 -9.06
C LEU A 41 -21.32 -12.50 -9.25
N ALA A 42 -20.39 -12.30 -8.35
CA ALA A 42 -19.11 -13.00 -8.33
C ALA A 42 -19.31 -14.51 -8.18
N LYS A 43 -20.17 -14.93 -7.26
CA LYS A 43 -20.55 -16.35 -7.06
C LYS A 43 -21.24 -16.93 -8.29
N LYS A 44 -22.21 -16.22 -8.87
CA LYS A 44 -22.89 -16.64 -10.11
C LYS A 44 -21.88 -16.81 -11.25
N ARG A 45 -20.96 -15.87 -11.43
CA ARG A 45 -19.94 -15.94 -12.48
C ARG A 45 -18.99 -17.13 -12.28
N ARG A 46 -18.55 -17.39 -11.05
CA ARG A 46 -17.78 -18.60 -10.71
C ARG A 46 -18.54 -19.86 -11.12
N ASN A 47 -19.83 -19.94 -10.80
CA ASN A 47 -20.64 -21.12 -11.10
C ASN A 47 -20.82 -21.34 -12.61
N VAL A 48 -20.83 -20.28 -13.42
CA VAL A 48 -20.78 -20.42 -14.89
C VAL A 48 -19.50 -21.11 -15.34
N VAL A 49 -18.35 -20.76 -14.76
CA VAL A 49 -17.08 -21.43 -15.08
C VAL A 49 -17.10 -22.89 -14.64
N LEU A 50 -17.57 -23.17 -13.43
CA LEU A 50 -17.71 -24.54 -12.93
C LEU A 50 -18.64 -25.40 -13.81
N ASN A 51 -19.76 -24.81 -14.28
CA ASN A 51 -20.69 -25.50 -15.20
C ASN A 51 -20.01 -25.82 -16.56
N ASN A 52 -19.21 -24.90 -17.09
CA ASN A 52 -18.45 -25.17 -18.31
C ASN A 52 -17.44 -26.31 -18.09
N MET A 53 -16.79 -26.35 -16.92
CA MET A 53 -15.90 -27.46 -16.56
C MET A 53 -16.63 -28.80 -16.47
N LEU A 54 -17.85 -28.82 -15.94
CA LEU A 54 -18.72 -30.01 -15.91
C LEU A 54 -19.06 -30.45 -17.34
N VAL A 55 -19.54 -29.53 -18.21
CA VAL A 55 -19.91 -29.83 -19.59
C VAL A 55 -18.72 -30.37 -20.40
N MET A 56 -17.53 -29.83 -20.13
CA MET A 56 -16.28 -30.28 -20.77
C MET A 56 -15.70 -31.58 -20.17
N GLY A 57 -16.33 -32.16 -19.14
CA GLY A 57 -15.88 -33.40 -18.51
C GLY A 57 -14.70 -33.24 -17.54
N TYR A 58 -14.34 -32.02 -17.16
CA TYR A 58 -13.28 -31.76 -16.16
C TYR A 58 -13.77 -31.94 -14.71
N LEU A 59 -15.10 -31.94 -14.48
CA LEU A 59 -15.72 -32.19 -13.18
C LEU A 59 -16.79 -33.26 -13.30
N THR A 60 -16.96 -34.06 -12.24
CA THR A 60 -18.13 -34.91 -12.08
C THR A 60 -19.32 -34.08 -11.58
N PRO A 61 -20.59 -34.55 -11.74
CA PRO A 61 -21.76 -33.89 -11.17
C PRO A 61 -21.64 -33.62 -9.67
N GLU A 62 -21.13 -34.59 -8.91
CA GLU A 62 -20.93 -34.46 -7.45
C GLU A 62 -19.88 -33.40 -7.10
N GLN A 63 -18.79 -33.31 -7.90
CA GLN A 63 -17.78 -32.29 -7.72
C GLN A 63 -18.35 -30.90 -8.04
N PHE A 64 -19.12 -30.78 -9.11
CA PHE A 64 -19.79 -29.52 -9.46
C PHE A 64 -20.72 -29.06 -8.34
N GLU A 65 -21.57 -29.94 -7.83
CA GLU A 65 -22.49 -29.61 -6.75
C GLU A 65 -21.75 -29.11 -5.49
N LYS A 66 -20.71 -29.87 -5.09
CA LYS A 66 -19.86 -29.51 -3.96
C LYS A 66 -19.19 -28.14 -4.14
N GLU A 67 -18.56 -27.90 -5.27
CA GLU A 67 -17.77 -26.68 -5.50
C GLU A 67 -18.66 -25.45 -5.78
N SER A 68 -19.83 -25.62 -6.40
CA SER A 68 -20.79 -24.55 -6.65
C SER A 68 -21.47 -24.04 -5.37
N ASN A 69 -21.64 -24.88 -4.37
CA ASN A 69 -22.21 -24.53 -3.08
C ASN A 69 -21.21 -23.89 -2.11
N ARG A 70 -19.91 -24.00 -2.37
CA ARG A 70 -18.87 -23.39 -1.52
C ARG A 70 -19.03 -21.87 -1.43
N ALA A 71 -18.76 -21.33 -0.26
CA ALA A 71 -18.54 -19.90 -0.09
C ALA A 71 -17.31 -19.44 -0.90
N LEU A 72 -17.29 -18.17 -1.30
CA LEU A 72 -16.14 -17.62 -2.05
C LEU A 72 -14.86 -17.59 -1.21
N ASN A 73 -14.98 -17.47 0.12
CA ASN A 73 -13.87 -17.37 1.08
C ASN A 73 -12.83 -16.31 0.66
N ILE A 74 -13.34 -15.16 0.23
CA ILE A 74 -12.50 -14.01 -0.09
C ILE A 74 -11.98 -13.42 1.22
N VAL A 75 -10.68 -13.13 1.28
CA VAL A 75 -10.08 -12.39 2.39
C VAL A 75 -10.64 -10.96 2.45
N ASP A 76 -10.56 -10.33 3.61
CA ASP A 76 -10.89 -8.91 3.73
C ASP A 76 -10.18 -8.13 2.63
N LYS A 77 -10.93 -7.20 2.03
CA LYS A 77 -10.39 -6.43 0.90
C LYS A 77 -9.03 -5.87 1.28
N PRO A 78 -7.95 -6.34 0.65
CA PRO A 78 -6.66 -5.72 0.89
C PRO A 78 -6.80 -4.25 0.54
N SER A 79 -6.36 -3.38 1.40
CA SER A 79 -6.35 -1.94 1.12
C SER A 79 -5.34 -1.64 0.01
N LEU A 80 -5.67 -2.03 -1.23
CA LEU A 80 -4.89 -1.68 -2.42
C LEU A 80 -4.91 -0.17 -2.72
N GLY A 81 -5.69 0.59 -1.98
CA GLY A 81 -5.71 2.05 -2.06
C GLY A 81 -4.93 2.74 -0.97
N THR A 82 -4.64 2.03 0.13
CA THR A 82 -3.72 2.50 1.17
C THR A 82 -2.51 1.59 1.13
N ALA A 83 -1.51 1.96 0.35
CA ALA A 83 -0.20 1.37 0.49
C ALA A 83 0.14 1.35 1.99
N ARG A 84 0.68 0.25 2.49
CA ARG A 84 1.01 0.10 3.93
C ARG A 84 1.81 1.27 4.49
N PHE A 85 2.55 1.97 3.61
CA PHE A 85 3.40 3.13 3.91
C PHE A 85 3.22 4.22 2.84
N PRO A 86 2.04 4.89 2.78
CA PRO A 86 1.67 5.73 1.65
C PRO A 86 2.59 6.95 1.47
N ASP A 87 3.03 7.59 2.56
CA ASP A 87 3.91 8.76 2.49
C ASP A 87 5.27 8.41 1.90
N PHE A 88 5.86 7.27 2.32
CA PHE A 88 7.13 6.80 1.75
C PHE A 88 6.98 6.41 0.27
N LEU A 89 5.92 5.69 -0.06
CA LEU A 89 5.67 5.28 -1.44
C LEU A 89 5.33 6.46 -2.36
N ASP A 90 4.78 7.54 -1.84
CA ASP A 90 4.60 8.77 -2.60
C ASP A 90 5.95 9.40 -2.99
N ILE A 91 6.92 9.42 -2.07
CA ILE A 91 8.29 9.86 -2.38
C ILE A 91 8.88 9.02 -3.51
N VAL A 92 8.79 7.68 -3.38
CA VAL A 92 9.29 6.76 -4.42
C VAL A 92 8.62 7.01 -5.76
N ARG A 93 7.28 7.14 -5.79
CA ARG A 93 6.54 7.41 -7.04
C ARG A 93 6.94 8.71 -7.69
N ARG A 94 7.15 9.77 -6.91
CA ARG A 94 7.58 11.07 -7.44
C ARG A 94 8.99 10.98 -8.03
N GLN A 95 9.91 10.28 -7.35
CA GLN A 95 11.25 10.05 -7.86
C GLN A 95 11.20 9.24 -9.17
N LEU A 96 10.46 8.15 -9.21
CA LEU A 96 10.32 7.34 -10.42
C LEU A 96 9.76 8.13 -11.62
N LYS A 97 8.79 9.01 -11.38
CA LYS A 97 8.22 9.87 -12.44
C LYS A 97 9.22 10.89 -13.02
N THR A 98 10.31 11.19 -12.33
CA THR A 98 11.38 12.04 -12.88
C THR A 98 12.36 11.26 -13.74
N GLU A 99 12.47 9.95 -13.55
CA GLU A 99 13.48 9.10 -14.20
C GLU A 99 12.88 8.20 -15.29
N TYR A 100 11.59 7.85 -15.20
CA TYR A 100 10.91 6.90 -16.08
C TYR A 100 9.62 7.47 -16.65
N GLN A 101 9.23 6.99 -17.84
CA GLN A 101 7.92 7.29 -18.41
C GLN A 101 6.82 6.42 -17.73
N GLU A 102 5.60 6.93 -17.65
CA GLU A 102 4.49 6.25 -17.00
C GLU A 102 4.13 4.91 -17.69
N THR A 103 4.34 4.82 -18.99
CA THR A 103 4.19 3.59 -19.79
C THR A 103 5.14 2.49 -19.35
N ASP A 104 6.38 2.82 -19.01
CA ASP A 104 7.39 1.85 -18.56
C ASP A 104 7.04 1.31 -17.17
N LEU A 105 6.60 2.20 -16.27
CA LEU A 105 6.20 1.84 -14.92
C LEU A 105 4.96 0.95 -14.85
N THR A 106 4.06 1.05 -15.85
CA THR A 106 2.78 0.32 -15.84
C THR A 106 2.81 -0.98 -16.62
N ASN A 107 3.61 -1.07 -17.69
CA ASN A 107 3.53 -2.17 -18.65
C ASN A 107 4.64 -3.22 -18.55
N GLN A 108 5.76 -2.89 -17.91
CA GLN A 108 6.94 -3.78 -17.90
C GLN A 108 7.02 -4.73 -16.69
N GLY A 109 6.07 -4.65 -15.74
CA GLY A 109 6.07 -5.51 -14.54
C GLY A 109 7.32 -5.32 -13.67
N LEU A 110 7.83 -4.11 -13.57
CA LEU A 110 9.07 -3.77 -12.86
C LEU A 110 9.00 -4.14 -11.38
N ARG A 111 10.12 -4.60 -10.85
CA ARG A 111 10.34 -4.80 -9.42
C ARG A 111 11.19 -3.65 -8.91
N ILE A 112 10.60 -2.80 -8.06
CA ILE A 112 11.26 -1.61 -7.53
C ILE A 112 11.73 -1.91 -6.12
N PHE A 113 13.05 -1.90 -5.92
CA PHE A 113 13.67 -2.04 -4.60
C PHE A 113 13.89 -0.64 -4.01
N THR A 114 13.56 -0.48 -2.75
CA THR A 114 13.65 0.81 -2.05
C THR A 114 14.49 0.67 -0.78
N THR A 115 14.88 1.78 -0.20
CA THR A 115 15.61 1.87 1.07
C THR A 115 14.70 1.77 2.30
N LEU A 116 13.37 1.59 2.10
CA LEU A 116 12.38 1.47 3.17
C LEU A 116 12.76 0.36 4.17
N ASP A 117 12.84 0.73 5.45
CA ASP A 117 12.85 -0.23 6.54
C ASP A 117 11.43 -0.36 7.12
N PRO A 118 10.70 -1.47 6.87
CA PRO A 118 9.32 -1.63 7.33
C PRO A 118 9.17 -1.63 8.85
N VAL A 119 10.20 -2.01 9.59
CA VAL A 119 10.19 -2.03 11.06
C VAL A 119 10.33 -0.60 11.59
N ALA A 120 11.32 0.14 11.11
CA ALA A 120 11.52 1.54 11.43
C ALA A 120 10.28 2.36 11.06
N GLN A 121 9.75 2.19 9.83
CA GLN A 121 8.57 2.88 9.35
C GLN A 121 7.34 2.64 10.26
N THR A 122 7.08 1.39 10.64
CA THR A 122 5.94 1.06 11.49
C THR A 122 6.09 1.69 12.89
N ARG A 123 7.28 1.63 13.48
CA ARG A 123 7.56 2.23 14.78
C ARG A 123 7.36 3.74 14.76
N VAL A 124 7.90 4.41 13.73
CA VAL A 124 7.79 5.87 13.57
C VAL A 124 6.34 6.29 13.38
N GLN A 125 5.56 5.60 12.53
CA GLN A 125 4.14 5.90 12.36
C GLN A 125 3.37 5.84 13.68
N ASN A 126 3.58 4.80 14.47
CA ASN A 126 2.89 4.63 15.74
C ASN A 126 3.32 5.72 16.75
N SER A 127 4.61 5.88 16.99
CA SER A 127 5.13 6.90 17.92
C SER A 127 4.74 8.32 17.53
N PHE A 128 4.72 8.61 16.24
CA PHE A 128 4.31 9.92 15.72
C PHE A 128 2.82 10.19 15.98
N ARG A 129 1.94 9.23 15.64
CA ARG A 129 0.50 9.35 15.91
C ARG A 129 0.19 9.52 17.39
N GLU A 130 0.81 8.70 18.24
CA GLU A 130 0.67 8.79 19.70
C GLU A 130 1.15 10.14 20.25
N SER A 131 2.29 10.64 19.78
CA SER A 131 2.86 11.90 20.21
C SER A 131 1.99 13.09 19.81
N VAL A 132 1.48 13.10 18.57
CA VAL A 132 0.56 14.17 18.11
C VAL A 132 -0.76 14.10 18.88
N ALA A 133 -1.32 12.93 19.09
CA ALA A 133 -2.55 12.76 19.87
C ALA A 133 -2.38 13.27 21.31
N ARG A 134 -1.26 12.93 21.95
CA ARG A 134 -0.92 13.41 23.30
C ARG A 134 -0.80 14.94 23.38
N LEU A 135 -0.10 15.55 22.42
CA LEU A 135 0.07 17.00 22.35
C LEU A 135 -1.26 17.70 22.09
N ALA A 136 -2.07 17.21 21.16
CA ALA A 136 -3.40 17.74 20.88
C ALA A 136 -4.32 17.63 22.10
N GLY A 137 -4.26 16.51 22.84
CA GLY A 137 -5.01 16.31 24.07
C GLY A 137 -4.58 17.23 25.21
N ALA A 138 -3.30 17.58 25.31
CA ALA A 138 -2.79 18.50 26.32
C ALA A 138 -3.28 19.95 26.13
N ASN A 139 -3.57 20.37 24.89
CA ASN A 139 -4.10 21.70 24.60
C ASN A 139 -5.11 21.68 23.42
N PRO A 140 -6.33 21.15 23.64
CA PRO A 140 -7.30 20.92 22.57
C PRO A 140 -7.75 22.19 21.86
N LYS A 141 -7.79 23.33 22.56
CA LYS A 141 -8.19 24.60 21.96
C LYS A 141 -7.18 25.10 20.92
N ARG A 142 -5.89 24.83 21.12
CA ARG A 142 -4.81 25.40 20.33
C ARG A 142 -4.21 24.40 19.34
N LEU A 143 -4.26 23.11 19.65
CA LEU A 143 -3.58 22.04 18.90
C LEU A 143 -4.56 21.01 18.30
N LYS A 144 -5.85 21.36 18.18
CA LYS A 144 -6.89 20.49 17.64
C LYS A 144 -6.52 19.88 16.28
N ASP A 145 -5.93 20.68 15.41
CA ASP A 145 -5.58 20.30 14.03
C ASP A 145 -4.05 20.17 13.86
N LEU A 146 -3.36 19.81 14.95
CA LEU A 146 -1.90 19.63 14.90
C LEU A 146 -1.53 18.55 13.89
N GLN A 147 -0.65 18.94 12.99
CA GLN A 147 -0.08 18.06 11.97
C GLN A 147 1.44 18.20 11.99
N GLY A 148 2.12 17.21 11.45
CA GLY A 148 3.57 17.22 11.35
C GLY A 148 4.07 16.24 10.31
N ALA A 149 5.38 16.10 10.25
CA ALA A 149 6.05 15.11 9.41
C ALA A 149 7.33 14.63 10.09
N VAL A 150 7.74 13.42 9.77
CA VAL A 150 8.99 12.81 10.22
C VAL A 150 9.68 12.16 9.02
N LEU A 151 10.97 12.41 8.88
CA LEU A 151 11.88 11.69 7.98
C LEU A 151 12.98 11.05 8.82
N ILE A 152 13.32 9.81 8.49
CA ILE A 152 14.48 9.14 9.06
C ILE A 152 15.40 8.73 7.94
N SER A 153 16.67 9.12 8.06
CA SER A 153 17.74 8.74 7.14
C SER A 153 18.84 7.98 7.86
N ARG A 154 19.59 7.18 7.12
CA ARG A 154 20.84 6.58 7.59
C ARG A 154 21.91 7.65 7.62
N PRO A 155 22.65 7.82 8.74
CA PRO A 155 23.67 8.85 8.81
C PRO A 155 24.88 8.58 7.88
N GLU A 156 25.13 7.31 7.55
CA GLU A 156 26.28 6.90 6.75
C GLU A 156 26.19 7.33 5.29
N ASN A 157 25.00 7.37 4.73
CA ASN A 157 24.80 7.57 3.28
C ASN A 157 23.60 8.47 2.92
N GLY A 158 22.83 8.91 3.93
CA GLY A 158 21.66 9.77 3.72
C GLY A 158 20.41 9.07 3.17
N GLU A 159 20.43 7.75 2.99
CA GLU A 159 19.26 7.00 2.51
C GLU A 159 18.07 7.16 3.44
N LEU A 160 16.92 7.52 2.88
CA LEU A 160 15.67 7.56 3.63
C LEU A 160 15.19 6.14 3.93
N ILE A 161 14.96 5.82 5.21
CA ILE A 161 14.48 4.52 5.66
C ILE A 161 13.04 4.57 6.20
N ALA A 162 12.55 5.76 6.56
CA ALA A 162 11.15 5.95 6.95
C ALA A 162 10.69 7.38 6.64
N ALA A 163 9.41 7.53 6.31
CA ALA A 163 8.76 8.81 6.05
C ALA A 163 7.30 8.78 6.50
N VAL A 164 6.90 9.76 7.31
CA VAL A 164 5.53 9.96 7.79
C VAL A 164 5.14 11.41 7.57
N GLY A 165 4.21 11.68 6.66
CA GLY A 165 3.78 13.03 6.26
C GLY A 165 2.41 13.42 6.81
N SER A 166 1.73 12.51 7.51
CA SER A 166 0.39 12.76 8.06
C SER A 166 0.11 11.89 9.29
N THR A 167 -0.74 12.41 10.18
CA THR A 167 -1.32 11.64 11.29
C THR A 167 -2.57 10.85 10.89
N GLN A 168 -3.15 11.21 9.76
CA GLN A 168 -4.37 10.62 9.18
C GLN A 168 -4.02 9.82 7.91
N ASP A 169 -5.05 9.26 7.29
CA ASP A 169 -4.89 8.59 6.01
C ASP A 169 -4.38 9.55 4.94
N PHE A 170 -3.53 9.03 4.06
CA PHE A 170 -2.90 9.82 3.01
C PHE A 170 -3.95 10.37 2.03
N THR A 171 -3.99 11.69 1.90
CA THR A 171 -4.96 12.42 1.04
C THR A 171 -4.31 13.05 -0.20
N GLY A 172 -3.06 12.69 -0.51
CA GLY A 172 -2.31 13.26 -1.64
C GLY A 172 -1.36 14.39 -1.28
N PHE A 173 -1.45 14.97 -0.08
CA PHE A 173 -0.50 15.97 0.42
C PHE A 173 0.49 15.33 1.39
N ASN A 174 1.74 15.25 0.97
CA ASN A 174 2.83 14.66 1.75
C ASN A 174 3.67 15.75 2.41
N ARG A 175 3.47 15.96 3.71
CA ARG A 175 4.16 17.05 4.43
C ARG A 175 5.68 16.89 4.46
N THR A 176 6.21 15.68 4.25
CA THR A 176 7.67 15.47 4.19
C THR A 176 8.32 16.18 3.02
N ILE A 177 7.59 16.39 1.93
CA ILE A 177 8.10 17.00 0.68
C ILE A 177 7.30 18.22 0.21
N ASP A 178 5.99 18.29 0.53
CA ASP A 178 5.13 19.38 0.04
C ASP A 178 5.07 20.56 0.99
N ALA A 179 5.34 20.37 2.29
CA ALA A 179 5.24 21.44 3.27
C ALA A 179 6.46 22.37 3.22
N LYS A 180 6.21 23.65 2.92
CA LYS A 180 7.23 24.69 2.97
C LYS A 180 7.11 25.47 4.28
N ARG A 181 8.17 25.48 5.08
CA ARG A 181 8.23 26.15 6.38
C ARG A 181 9.52 26.95 6.52
N GLN A 182 9.49 28.01 7.31
CA GLN A 182 10.68 28.74 7.68
C GLN A 182 11.60 27.86 8.52
N VAL A 183 12.86 27.78 8.15
CA VAL A 183 13.86 26.92 8.81
C VAL A 183 14.20 27.43 10.20
N GLY A 184 14.19 28.75 10.40
CA GLY A 184 14.51 29.39 11.67
C GLY A 184 15.88 28.96 12.21
N SER A 185 15.95 28.67 13.50
CA SER A 185 17.18 28.25 14.17
C SER A 185 17.75 26.90 13.73
N LEU A 186 16.99 26.11 12.97
CA LEU A 186 17.47 24.83 12.42
C LEU A 186 18.55 25.05 11.33
N LEU A 187 18.70 26.27 10.82
CA LEU A 187 19.79 26.61 9.90
C LEU A 187 21.15 26.75 10.59
N LYS A 188 21.18 26.99 11.91
CA LYS A 188 22.41 27.23 12.67
C LYS A 188 23.45 26.11 12.56
N PRO A 189 23.09 24.80 12.65
CA PRO A 189 24.07 23.73 12.49
C PRO A 189 24.79 23.78 11.14
N VAL A 190 24.05 24.11 10.04
CA VAL A 190 24.66 24.23 8.71
C VAL A 190 25.60 25.41 8.64
N ILE A 191 25.21 26.57 9.22
CA ILE A 191 26.06 27.77 9.27
C ILE A 191 27.35 27.49 10.07
N TYR A 192 27.22 26.84 11.25
CA TYR A 192 28.37 26.52 12.07
C TYR A 192 29.30 25.51 11.40
N LEU A 193 28.73 24.47 10.76
CA LEU A 193 29.55 23.51 10.02
C LEU A 193 30.34 24.21 8.90
N SER A 194 29.67 25.03 8.09
CA SER A 194 30.34 25.79 7.02
C SER A 194 31.43 26.74 7.57
N ALA A 195 31.21 27.37 8.72
CA ALA A 195 32.21 28.21 9.37
C ALA A 195 33.44 27.41 9.82
N ILE A 196 33.21 26.25 10.46
CA ILE A 196 34.30 25.35 10.90
C ILE A 196 35.06 24.81 9.70
N GLU A 197 34.40 24.34 8.66
CA GLU A 197 35.02 23.83 7.43
C GLU A 197 35.83 24.91 6.70
N SER A 198 35.46 26.18 6.82
CA SER A 198 36.22 27.28 6.22
C SER A 198 37.59 27.51 6.85
N GLY A 199 37.86 26.92 8.01
CA GLY A 199 39.13 27.09 8.76
C GLY A 199 39.38 28.50 9.29
N ARG A 200 38.34 29.36 9.32
CA ARG A 200 38.45 30.77 9.75
C ARG A 200 38.04 30.99 11.21
N TYR A 201 37.58 29.92 11.88
CA TYR A 201 37.13 29.94 13.27
C TYR A 201 37.63 28.70 14.00
#